data_a4c5c7b2a39a1a77a04c81e4a18023e2
#
_entry.id   a4c5c7b2a39a1a77a04c81e4a18023e2
#
_cell.length_a   1.000
_cell.length_b   1.000
_cell.length_c   1.000
_cell.angle_alpha   90.00
_cell.angle_beta   90.00
_cell.angle_gamma   90.00
#
_symmetry.space_group_name_H-M   'P 1'
#
loop_
_entity.id
_entity.type
_entity.pdbx_description
1 polymer ?
#
loop_
_entity_poly.entity_id
_entity_poly.type
_entity_poly.pdbx_seq_one_letter_code
_entity_poly.pdbx_strand_id
1 'polypeptide(L)'
;MPHEAFQHLCAEQELQGAAPFKNPRNAAAGSLRQKDAKITGSRGLSIFVFNVQQVRGKELTTHAESLDYLKSLGLPVSPRYHIVHDIEDAIKEIEQIGQNRSKLDFDMDGAVIKVNHFAQRDLMGSTNKFPRWAIAFKYPPEVKETTLRSIEVAVGRTGVLTPTACFDPVFLAGTTVARATLHNEDFIRQFGLCIGDTIQVRKAGDIIPEVIGVVHHPEIGRASCRERV
;
A
#
# COMPACT_ATOMS: atom_id res chain seq x y z
N MET A 1 5.58 -6.41 9.60
CA MET A 1 6.91 -6.40 10.27
C MET A 1 7.08 -5.02 10.91
N PRO A 2 7.46 -4.92 12.20
CA PRO A 2 7.78 -3.65 12.85
C PRO A 2 8.97 -2.96 12.15
N HIS A 3 9.00 -1.62 12.21
CA HIS A 3 10.07 -0.84 11.56
C HIS A 3 11.46 -1.16 12.11
N GLU A 4 11.58 -1.34 13.42
CA GLU A 4 12.84 -1.72 14.07
C GLU A 4 13.34 -3.09 13.58
N ALA A 5 12.46 -4.09 13.54
CA ALA A 5 12.80 -5.43 13.04
C ALA A 5 13.18 -5.39 11.55
N PHE A 6 12.56 -4.53 10.77
CA PHE A 6 12.90 -4.34 9.36
C PHE A 6 14.29 -3.71 9.18
N GLN A 7 14.61 -2.67 9.96
CA GLN A 7 15.92 -2.02 9.92
C GLN A 7 17.03 -3.00 10.31
N HIS A 8 16.82 -3.78 11.37
CA HIS A 8 17.76 -4.81 11.80
C HIS A 8 17.99 -5.86 10.70
N LEU A 9 16.91 -6.35 10.08
CA LEU A 9 17.01 -7.32 8.99
C LEU A 9 17.76 -6.77 7.78
N CYS A 10 17.54 -5.51 7.39
CA CYS A 10 18.27 -4.87 6.30
C CYS A 10 19.76 -4.77 6.60
N ALA A 11 20.13 -4.35 7.83
CA ALA A 11 21.53 -4.27 8.25
C ALA A 11 22.22 -5.66 8.24
N GLU A 12 21.53 -6.71 8.69
CA GLU A 12 22.06 -8.08 8.59
C GLU A 12 22.30 -8.53 7.15
N GLN A 13 21.36 -8.21 6.23
CA GLN A 13 21.51 -8.54 4.83
C GLN A 13 22.71 -7.82 4.19
N GLU A 14 22.90 -6.55 4.49
CA GLU A 14 24.05 -5.77 4.03
C GLU A 14 25.37 -6.36 4.51
N LEU A 15 25.46 -6.74 5.80
CA LEU A 15 26.64 -7.41 6.36
C LEU A 15 26.94 -8.75 5.68
N GLN A 16 25.92 -9.46 5.23
CA GLN A 16 26.06 -10.73 4.50
C GLN A 16 26.29 -10.52 2.99
N GLY A 17 26.37 -9.28 2.50
CA GLY A 17 26.52 -8.96 1.08
C GLY A 17 25.29 -9.26 0.23
N ALA A 18 24.12 -9.45 0.87
CA ALA A 18 22.84 -9.67 0.19
C ALA A 18 22.11 -8.34 -0.04
N ALA A 19 21.32 -8.28 -1.11
CA ALA A 19 20.50 -7.10 -1.36
C ALA A 19 19.40 -6.96 -0.30
N PRO A 20 19.28 -5.80 0.38
CA PRO A 20 18.28 -5.61 1.41
C PRO A 20 16.85 -5.58 0.83
N PHE A 21 15.86 -5.93 1.65
CA PHE A 21 14.46 -5.81 1.27
C PHE A 21 14.08 -4.35 1.05
N LYS A 22 13.24 -4.10 0.04
CA LYS A 22 12.84 -2.74 -0.33
C LYS A 22 11.81 -2.10 0.61
N ASN A 23 11.03 -2.91 1.32
CA ASN A 23 10.01 -2.42 2.27
C ASN A 23 9.63 -3.52 3.28
N PRO A 24 9.01 -3.14 4.44
CA PRO A 24 8.60 -4.08 5.48
C PRO A 24 7.58 -5.13 5.01
N ARG A 25 6.70 -4.80 4.06
CA ARG A 25 5.70 -5.72 3.49
C ARG A 25 6.38 -6.87 2.75
N ASN A 26 7.33 -6.57 1.87
CA ASN A 26 8.08 -7.59 1.13
C ASN A 26 8.97 -8.41 2.05
N ALA A 27 9.57 -7.78 3.07
CA ALA A 27 10.36 -8.46 4.08
C ALA A 27 9.51 -9.46 4.89
N ALA A 28 8.31 -9.06 5.33
CA ALA A 28 7.39 -9.94 6.05
C ALA A 28 6.94 -11.12 5.17
N ALA A 29 6.49 -10.86 3.94
CA ALA A 29 6.06 -11.89 3.01
C ALA A 29 7.20 -12.86 2.65
N GLY A 30 8.42 -12.34 2.42
CA GLY A 30 9.61 -13.13 2.16
C GLY A 30 10.02 -13.97 3.36
N SER A 31 9.84 -13.47 4.57
CA SER A 31 10.13 -14.18 5.82
C SER A 31 9.20 -15.36 6.04
N LEU A 32 7.89 -15.20 5.78
CA LEU A 32 6.92 -16.30 5.91
C LEU A 32 7.09 -17.41 4.87
N ARG A 33 7.75 -17.13 3.76
CA ARG A 33 8.01 -18.10 2.69
C ARG A 33 9.31 -18.90 2.88
N GLN A 34 10.06 -18.67 3.96
CA GLN A 34 11.27 -19.41 4.24
C GLN A 34 10.96 -20.90 4.52
N LYS A 35 11.79 -21.77 3.97
CA LYS A 35 11.68 -23.22 4.21
C LYS A 35 12.11 -23.60 5.62
N ASP A 36 13.07 -22.88 6.19
CA ASP A 36 13.55 -23.07 7.54
C ASP A 36 12.83 -22.12 8.49
N ALA A 37 12.06 -22.68 9.43
CA ALA A 37 11.33 -21.93 10.44
C ALA A 37 12.24 -21.12 11.39
N LYS A 38 13.49 -21.53 11.58
CA LYS A 38 14.47 -20.81 12.41
C LYS A 38 14.79 -19.43 11.79
N ILE A 39 14.92 -19.38 10.47
CA ILE A 39 15.13 -18.12 9.74
C ILE A 39 13.93 -17.19 9.90
N THR A 40 12.71 -17.73 9.83
CA THR A 40 11.49 -16.93 10.08
C THR A 40 11.44 -16.42 11.52
N GLY A 41 11.79 -17.27 12.48
CA GLY A 41 11.80 -16.93 13.91
C GLY A 41 12.78 -15.82 14.26
N SER A 42 13.95 -15.77 13.61
CA SER A 42 14.97 -14.72 13.87
C SER A 42 14.59 -13.33 13.32
N ARG A 43 13.59 -13.23 12.41
CA ARG A 43 13.28 -12.00 11.69
C ARG A 43 12.31 -11.05 12.40
N GLY A 44 11.96 -11.30 13.65
CA GLY A 44 11.16 -10.38 14.47
C GLY A 44 9.77 -10.03 13.90
N LEU A 45 9.08 -11.01 13.28
CA LEU A 45 7.72 -10.82 12.79
C LEU A 45 6.74 -10.67 13.96
N SER A 46 5.76 -9.79 13.82
CA SER A 46 4.61 -9.65 14.71
C SER A 46 3.33 -10.15 14.03
N ILE A 47 2.31 -10.43 14.83
CA ILE A 47 0.99 -10.81 14.35
C ILE A 47 -0.07 -9.96 15.03
N PHE A 48 -1.11 -9.60 14.29
CA PHE A 48 -2.36 -9.07 14.85
C PHE A 48 -3.51 -9.99 14.47
N VAL A 49 -4.27 -10.41 15.47
CA VAL A 49 -5.51 -11.16 15.27
C VAL A 49 -6.66 -10.17 15.20
N PHE A 50 -7.46 -10.25 14.15
CA PHE A 50 -8.49 -9.24 13.86
C PHE A 50 -9.89 -9.83 13.64
N ASN A 51 -10.06 -11.13 13.80
CA ASN A 51 -11.35 -11.79 13.62
C ASN A 51 -11.38 -13.14 14.33
N VAL A 52 -12.56 -13.50 14.87
CA VAL A 52 -12.88 -14.85 15.37
C VAL A 52 -13.77 -15.50 14.29
N GLN A 53 -13.32 -16.59 13.71
CA GLN A 53 -14.12 -17.33 12.72
C GLN A 53 -15.07 -18.31 13.39
N GLN A 54 -14.62 -18.96 14.44
CA GLN A 54 -15.41 -19.93 15.21
C GLN A 54 -14.97 -19.97 16.64
N VAL A 55 -15.92 -20.05 17.56
CA VAL A 55 -15.70 -20.29 19.00
C VAL A 55 -16.71 -21.33 19.48
N ARG A 56 -16.32 -22.18 20.41
CA ARG A 56 -17.22 -23.14 21.06
C ARG A 56 -17.29 -22.85 22.55
N GLY A 57 -18.50 -22.98 23.13
CA GLY A 57 -18.71 -22.77 24.56
C GLY A 57 -18.83 -21.32 25.01
N LYS A 58 -18.86 -20.36 24.05
CA LYS A 58 -19.10 -18.95 24.32
C LYS A 58 -19.88 -18.34 23.15
N GLU A 59 -20.93 -17.60 23.48
CA GLU A 59 -21.65 -16.78 22.51
C GLU A 59 -20.99 -15.41 22.43
N LEU A 60 -20.78 -14.93 21.20
CA LEU A 60 -20.28 -13.62 20.88
C LEU A 60 -21.31 -12.97 19.94
N THR A 61 -21.79 -11.79 20.29
CA THR A 61 -22.85 -11.10 19.56
C THR A 61 -22.30 -9.97 18.68
N THR A 62 -21.14 -9.43 19.07
CA THR A 62 -20.52 -8.31 18.34
C THR A 62 -19.06 -8.56 18.03
N HIS A 63 -18.57 -7.82 17.03
CA HIS A 63 -17.16 -7.87 16.67
C HIS A 63 -16.24 -7.34 17.78
N ALA A 64 -16.66 -6.27 18.45
CA ALA A 64 -15.89 -5.71 19.56
C ALA A 64 -15.74 -6.72 20.69
N GLU A 65 -16.83 -7.40 21.12
CA GLU A 65 -16.77 -8.49 22.09
C GLU A 65 -15.79 -9.60 21.65
N SER A 66 -15.76 -9.92 20.35
CA SER A 66 -14.84 -10.94 19.84
C SER A 66 -13.38 -10.50 19.95
N LEU A 67 -13.07 -9.22 19.72
CA LEU A 67 -11.73 -8.66 19.88
C LEU A 67 -11.32 -8.60 21.37
N ASP A 68 -12.23 -8.21 22.27
CA ASP A 68 -11.98 -8.19 23.71
C ASP A 68 -11.77 -9.60 24.26
N TYR A 69 -12.51 -10.57 23.75
CA TYR A 69 -12.30 -11.97 24.08
C TYR A 69 -10.90 -12.44 23.64
N LEU A 70 -10.46 -12.13 22.43
CA LEU A 70 -9.10 -12.44 21.96
C LEU A 70 -8.03 -11.81 22.87
N LYS A 71 -8.21 -10.55 23.29
CA LYS A 71 -7.32 -9.89 24.25
C LYS A 71 -7.28 -10.62 25.59
N SER A 72 -8.43 -11.07 26.09
CA SER A 72 -8.51 -11.80 27.36
C SER A 72 -7.77 -13.14 27.32
N LEU A 73 -7.58 -13.70 26.13
CA LEU A 73 -6.76 -14.90 25.89
C LEU A 73 -5.27 -14.61 25.68
N GLY A 74 -4.85 -13.34 25.80
CA GLY A 74 -3.46 -12.93 25.58
C GLY A 74 -3.05 -12.83 24.12
N LEU A 75 -4.00 -12.87 23.17
CA LEU A 75 -3.70 -12.73 21.75
C LEU A 75 -3.54 -11.26 21.37
N PRO A 76 -2.53 -10.89 20.59
CA PRO A 76 -2.34 -9.51 20.14
C PRO A 76 -3.42 -9.13 19.12
N VAL A 77 -4.21 -8.14 19.48
CA VAL A 77 -5.25 -7.54 18.64
C VAL A 77 -4.76 -6.18 18.14
N SER A 78 -5.27 -5.72 17.01
CA SER A 78 -4.96 -4.37 16.51
C SER A 78 -5.06 -3.35 17.64
N PRO A 79 -4.05 -2.49 17.85
CA PRO A 79 -4.05 -1.52 18.95
C PRO A 79 -5.11 -0.41 18.78
N ARG A 80 -5.64 -0.27 17.57
CA ARG A 80 -6.61 0.79 17.24
C ARG A 80 -7.85 0.18 16.58
N TYR A 81 -8.94 0.13 17.31
CA TYR A 81 -10.29 -0.04 16.81
C TYR A 81 -11.23 0.73 17.72
N HIS A 82 -12.23 1.35 17.12
CA HIS A 82 -13.21 2.15 17.82
C HIS A 82 -14.62 1.75 17.36
N ILE A 83 -15.58 1.81 18.29
CA ILE A 83 -16.98 1.63 17.95
C ILE A 83 -17.55 3.01 17.71
N VAL A 84 -18.17 3.18 16.56
CA VAL A 84 -18.86 4.43 16.16
C VAL A 84 -20.30 4.11 15.81
N HIS A 85 -21.19 5.10 15.93
CA HIS A 85 -22.61 4.90 15.76
C HIS A 85 -23.15 5.42 14.44
N ASP A 86 -22.46 6.35 13.81
CA ASP A 86 -22.82 6.93 12.52
C ASP A 86 -21.63 7.00 11.55
N ILE A 87 -21.91 7.37 10.32
CA ILE A 87 -20.90 7.41 9.26
C ILE A 87 -19.96 8.62 9.40
N GLU A 88 -20.47 9.72 9.91
CA GLU A 88 -19.72 10.95 10.15
C GLU A 88 -18.62 10.73 11.17
N ASP A 89 -18.92 10.03 12.25
CA ASP A 89 -17.93 9.65 13.25
C ASP A 89 -16.95 8.60 12.73
N ALA A 90 -17.41 7.68 11.88
CA ALA A 90 -16.50 6.75 11.20
C ALA A 90 -15.50 7.48 10.30
N ILE A 91 -15.92 8.51 9.57
CA ILE A 91 -15.05 9.32 8.72
C ILE A 91 -14.02 10.07 9.57
N LYS A 92 -14.44 10.73 10.65
CA LYS A 92 -13.53 11.42 11.58
C LYS A 92 -12.48 10.47 12.16
N GLU A 93 -12.91 9.27 12.57
CA GLU A 93 -11.99 8.27 13.11
C GLU A 93 -10.96 7.80 12.07
N ILE A 94 -11.39 7.59 10.82
CA ILE A 94 -10.49 7.24 9.70
C ILE A 94 -9.46 8.36 9.47
N GLU A 95 -9.89 9.62 9.48
CA GLU A 95 -8.99 10.76 9.33
C GLU A 95 -7.97 10.85 10.46
N GLN A 96 -8.41 10.64 11.71
CA GLN A 96 -7.52 10.63 12.88
C GLN A 96 -6.50 9.48 12.81
N ILE A 97 -6.93 8.28 12.38
CA ILE A 97 -6.04 7.15 12.16
C ILE A 97 -5.00 7.52 11.09
N GLY A 98 -5.43 8.14 9.98
CA GLY A 98 -4.56 8.58 8.89
C GLY A 98 -3.52 9.60 9.34
N GLN A 99 -3.90 10.61 10.12
CA GLN A 99 -2.98 11.63 10.67
C GLN A 99 -1.94 11.03 11.63
N ASN A 100 -2.30 9.98 12.36
CA ASN A 100 -1.44 9.34 13.34
C ASN A 100 -0.69 8.11 12.80
N ARG A 101 -0.84 7.75 11.51
CA ARG A 101 -0.22 6.55 10.92
C ARG A 101 1.31 6.55 11.02
N SER A 102 1.94 7.71 10.93
CA SER A 102 3.39 7.86 11.04
C SER A 102 3.95 7.59 12.45
N LYS A 103 3.09 7.54 13.47
CA LYS A 103 3.47 7.24 14.86
C LYS A 103 3.40 5.75 15.19
N LEU A 104 2.95 4.93 14.25
CA LEU A 104 2.92 3.49 14.40
C LEU A 104 4.30 2.90 14.10
N ASP A 105 4.59 1.79 14.72
CA ASP A 105 5.81 1.01 14.51
C ASP A 105 5.74 0.08 13.27
N PHE A 106 4.67 0.17 12.50
CA PHE A 106 4.43 -0.58 11.27
C PHE A 106 3.68 0.24 10.23
N ASP A 107 3.85 -0.11 8.96
CA ASP A 107 3.15 0.55 7.85
C ASP A 107 1.67 0.18 7.79
N MET A 108 0.84 1.18 7.46
CA MET A 108 -0.60 1.03 7.29
C MET A 108 -1.07 1.80 6.04
N ASP A 109 -1.84 1.13 5.17
CA ASP A 109 -2.33 1.69 3.90
C ASP A 109 -3.82 2.07 3.94
N GLY A 110 -4.53 1.73 5.02
CA GLY A 110 -5.96 2.01 5.12
C GLY A 110 -6.60 1.59 6.44
N ALA A 111 -7.91 1.75 6.49
CA ALA A 111 -8.76 1.32 7.59
C ALA A 111 -9.91 0.44 7.06
N VAL A 112 -10.46 -0.41 7.90
CA VAL A 112 -11.61 -1.25 7.55
C VAL A 112 -12.76 -0.94 8.48
N ILE A 113 -13.87 -0.48 7.92
CA ILE A 113 -15.13 -0.28 8.63
C ILE A 113 -15.90 -1.59 8.55
N LYS A 114 -16.42 -2.04 9.69
CA LYS A 114 -17.19 -3.29 9.78
C LYS A 114 -18.46 -3.06 10.58
N VAL A 115 -19.56 -3.64 10.13
CA VAL A 115 -20.77 -3.72 10.94
C VAL A 115 -20.48 -4.50 12.22
N ASN A 116 -20.81 -3.96 13.40
CA ASN A 116 -20.41 -4.54 14.67
C ASN A 116 -21.23 -5.79 15.03
N HIS A 117 -22.56 -5.77 14.90
CA HIS A 117 -23.44 -6.87 15.27
C HIS A 117 -23.42 -8.02 14.24
N PHE A 118 -23.18 -9.25 14.71
CA PHE A 118 -23.11 -10.40 13.83
C PHE A 118 -24.44 -10.74 13.16
N ALA A 119 -25.55 -10.62 13.88
CA ALA A 119 -26.89 -10.83 13.29
C ALA A 119 -27.17 -9.88 12.10
N GLN A 120 -26.69 -8.63 12.16
CA GLN A 120 -26.79 -7.72 11.02
C GLN A 120 -25.90 -8.12 9.86
N ARG A 121 -24.69 -8.69 10.13
CA ARG A 121 -23.81 -9.21 9.08
C ARG A 121 -24.46 -10.38 8.33
N ASP A 122 -25.15 -11.25 9.04
CA ASP A 122 -25.85 -12.40 8.45
C ASP A 122 -26.97 -11.95 7.52
N LEU A 123 -27.73 -10.90 7.91
CA LEU A 123 -28.75 -10.29 7.06
C LEU A 123 -28.16 -9.62 5.81
N MET A 124 -27.01 -8.96 5.92
CA MET A 124 -26.33 -8.29 4.79
C MET A 124 -25.70 -9.30 3.83
N GLY A 125 -25.23 -10.43 4.36
CA GLY A 125 -24.61 -11.50 3.61
C GLY A 125 -23.28 -11.11 2.95
N SER A 126 -22.90 -11.90 1.95
CA SER A 126 -21.65 -11.75 1.19
C SER A 126 -21.90 -11.93 -0.29
N THR A 127 -21.07 -11.34 -1.12
CA THR A 127 -20.93 -11.69 -2.53
C THR A 127 -19.90 -12.82 -2.68
N ASN A 128 -19.72 -13.34 -3.89
CA ASN A 128 -18.67 -14.34 -4.15
C ASN A 128 -17.24 -13.82 -3.93
N LYS A 129 -17.05 -12.50 -3.84
CA LYS A 129 -15.72 -11.87 -3.74
C LYS A 129 -15.47 -11.15 -2.42
N PHE A 130 -16.49 -10.60 -1.78
CA PHE A 130 -16.34 -9.79 -0.58
C PHE A 130 -17.63 -9.78 0.27
N PRO A 131 -17.50 -9.57 1.59
CA PRO A 131 -18.64 -9.37 2.49
C PRO A 131 -19.29 -8.00 2.25
N ARG A 132 -20.62 -7.91 2.39
CA ARG A 132 -21.34 -6.64 2.28
C ARG A 132 -21.29 -5.81 3.56
N TRP A 133 -20.95 -6.42 4.67
CA TRP A 133 -20.86 -5.81 6.00
C TRP A 133 -19.49 -5.19 6.34
N ALA A 134 -18.55 -5.20 5.39
CA ALA A 134 -17.24 -4.59 5.57
C ALA A 134 -16.85 -3.76 4.34
N ILE A 135 -16.27 -2.60 4.59
CA ILE A 135 -15.71 -1.73 3.55
C ILE A 135 -14.31 -1.30 3.93
N ALA A 136 -13.40 -1.38 2.97
CA ALA A 136 -12.03 -0.90 3.15
C ALA A 136 -11.91 0.53 2.62
N PHE A 137 -11.37 1.40 3.45
CA PHE A 137 -10.93 2.73 3.07
C PHE A 137 -9.42 2.74 2.92
N LYS A 138 -8.92 3.16 1.76
CA LYS A 138 -7.49 3.33 1.52
C LYS A 138 -7.14 4.80 1.52
N TYR A 139 -6.08 5.13 2.25
CA TYR A 139 -5.56 6.49 2.23
C TYR A 139 -5.03 6.83 0.84
N PRO A 140 -5.15 8.11 0.42
CA PRO A 140 -4.54 8.55 -0.81
C PRO A 140 -3.05 8.21 -0.82
N PRO A 141 -2.53 7.68 -1.92
CA PRO A 141 -1.10 7.41 -2.06
C PRO A 141 -0.31 8.72 -2.04
N GLU A 142 0.93 8.64 -1.57
CA GLU A 142 1.86 9.76 -1.65
C GLU A 142 2.09 10.14 -3.12
N VAL A 143 2.02 11.45 -3.43
CA VAL A 143 2.31 12.01 -4.75
C VAL A 143 3.56 12.87 -4.62
N LYS A 144 4.49 12.73 -5.56
CA LYS A 144 5.70 13.56 -5.66
C LYS A 144 5.84 14.13 -7.06
N GLU A 145 6.48 15.27 -7.13
CA GLU A 145 6.81 15.93 -8.38
C GLU A 145 8.25 15.65 -8.77
N THR A 146 8.49 15.44 -10.05
CA THR A 146 9.81 15.18 -10.61
C THR A 146 9.88 15.58 -12.07
N THR A 147 11.10 15.70 -12.63
CA THR A 147 11.29 16.10 -14.03
C THR A 147 11.40 14.90 -14.94
N LEU A 148 10.58 14.84 -15.99
CA LEU A 148 10.63 13.82 -17.03
C LEU A 148 11.89 13.99 -17.89
N ARG A 149 12.77 13.01 -17.90
CA ARG A 149 14.05 13.04 -18.64
C ARG A 149 13.99 12.36 -19.98
N SER A 150 13.31 11.22 -20.05
CA SER A 150 13.12 10.47 -21.30
C SER A 150 11.90 9.56 -21.21
N ILE A 151 11.44 9.09 -22.35
CA ILE A 151 10.43 8.03 -22.48
C ILE A 151 11.09 6.86 -23.20
N GLU A 152 11.14 5.72 -22.53
CA GLU A 152 11.62 4.46 -23.11
C GLU A 152 10.45 3.59 -23.49
N VAL A 153 10.53 2.93 -24.65
CA VAL A 153 9.49 2.01 -25.12
C VAL A 153 10.03 0.58 -25.09
N ALA A 154 9.39 -0.28 -24.30
CA ALA A 154 9.68 -1.69 -24.26
C ALA A 154 8.67 -2.48 -25.08
N VAL A 155 9.15 -3.50 -25.79
CA VAL A 155 8.30 -4.43 -26.56
C VAL A 155 8.01 -5.63 -25.65
N GLY A 156 6.73 -5.83 -25.30
CA GLY A 156 6.29 -7.00 -24.55
C GLY A 156 6.35 -8.30 -25.36
N ARG A 157 6.23 -9.44 -24.67
CA ARG A 157 6.24 -10.78 -25.33
C ARG A 157 5.19 -10.97 -26.42
N THR A 158 4.09 -10.23 -26.33
CA THR A 158 2.98 -10.25 -27.31
C THR A 158 3.10 -9.18 -28.39
N GLY A 159 4.24 -8.44 -28.46
CA GLY A 159 4.44 -7.34 -29.40
C GLY A 159 3.84 -6.01 -28.95
N VAL A 160 3.21 -5.95 -27.78
CA VAL A 160 2.63 -4.72 -27.23
C VAL A 160 3.75 -3.76 -26.80
N LEU A 161 3.66 -2.51 -27.25
CA LEU A 161 4.55 -1.43 -26.87
C LEU A 161 4.13 -0.86 -25.53
N THR A 162 5.04 -0.84 -24.57
CA THR A 162 4.79 -0.30 -23.23
C THR A 162 5.74 0.86 -22.97
N PRO A 163 5.23 2.11 -23.01
CA PRO A 163 6.05 3.27 -22.70
C PRO A 163 6.28 3.39 -21.19
N THR A 164 7.49 3.80 -20.84
CA THR A 164 7.96 4.00 -19.46
C THR A 164 8.60 5.37 -19.36
N ALA A 165 8.15 6.20 -18.44
CA ALA A 165 8.78 7.47 -18.09
C ALA A 165 10.06 7.21 -17.30
N CYS A 166 11.16 7.85 -17.68
CA CYS A 166 12.39 7.95 -16.91
C CYS A 166 12.52 9.39 -16.43
N PHE A 167 12.75 9.58 -15.12
CA PHE A 167 12.73 10.89 -14.47
C PHE A 167 13.78 10.98 -13.36
N ASP A 168 14.02 12.17 -12.85
CA ASP A 168 14.94 12.36 -11.74
C ASP A 168 14.51 11.52 -10.53
N PRO A 169 15.44 10.79 -9.89
CA PRO A 169 15.10 9.91 -8.77
C PRO A 169 14.37 10.65 -7.65
N VAL A 170 13.23 10.13 -7.23
CA VAL A 170 12.41 10.69 -6.15
C VAL A 170 12.10 9.61 -5.11
N PHE A 171 12.20 9.98 -3.83
CA PHE A 171 11.83 9.09 -2.73
C PHE A 171 10.31 9.07 -2.56
N LEU A 172 9.71 7.90 -2.73
CA LEU A 172 8.26 7.74 -2.77
C LEU A 172 7.87 6.43 -2.06
N ALA A 173 7.04 6.54 -1.03
CA ALA A 173 6.55 5.40 -0.24
C ALA A 173 7.67 4.39 0.11
N GLY A 174 8.72 4.89 0.81
CA GLY A 174 9.80 4.07 1.35
C GLY A 174 10.85 3.57 0.35
N THR A 175 10.78 3.95 -0.94
CA THR A 175 11.80 3.57 -1.94
C THR A 175 12.11 4.70 -2.91
N THR A 176 13.33 4.71 -3.45
CA THR A 176 13.70 5.63 -4.53
C THR A 176 13.20 5.08 -5.85
N VAL A 177 12.47 5.90 -6.60
CA VAL A 177 11.87 5.58 -7.89
C VAL A 177 12.42 6.56 -8.93
N ALA A 178 12.82 6.04 -10.11
CA ALA A 178 13.29 6.83 -11.25
C ALA A 178 12.57 6.44 -12.55
N ARG A 179 11.64 5.50 -12.49
CA ARG A 179 10.88 4.99 -13.64
C ARG A 179 9.43 4.74 -13.25
N ALA A 180 8.48 5.10 -14.12
CA ALA A 180 7.06 4.85 -13.94
C ALA A 180 6.38 4.48 -15.24
N THR A 181 5.31 3.69 -15.16
CA THR A 181 4.54 3.33 -16.34
C THR A 181 3.77 4.52 -16.90
N LEU A 182 3.71 4.58 -18.23
CA LEU A 182 2.84 5.49 -18.98
C LEU A 182 1.66 4.74 -19.63
N HIS A 183 1.50 3.46 -19.33
CA HIS A 183 0.45 2.59 -19.82
C HIS A 183 0.44 2.39 -21.34
N ASN A 184 0.12 3.44 -22.13
CA ASN A 184 0.04 3.41 -23.58
C ASN A 184 0.28 4.81 -24.20
N GLU A 185 0.29 4.89 -25.52
CA GLU A 185 0.48 6.15 -26.25
C GLU A 185 -0.67 7.15 -26.02
N ASP A 186 -1.90 6.67 -25.91
CA ASP A 186 -3.07 7.55 -25.69
C ASP A 186 -2.95 8.31 -24.38
N PHE A 187 -2.37 7.67 -23.35
CA PHE A 187 -2.08 8.31 -22.06
C PHE A 187 -1.08 9.46 -22.23
N ILE A 188 -0.01 9.26 -23.02
CA ILE A 188 0.99 10.30 -23.29
C ILE A 188 0.35 11.48 -24.00
N ARG A 189 -0.50 11.22 -25.01
CA ARG A 189 -1.23 12.24 -25.76
C ARG A 189 -2.24 12.99 -24.90
N GLN A 190 -2.99 12.28 -24.08
CA GLN A 190 -4.01 12.87 -23.19
C GLN A 190 -3.41 13.88 -22.21
N PHE A 191 -2.24 13.59 -21.65
CA PHE A 191 -1.55 14.48 -20.73
C PHE A 191 -0.63 15.48 -21.43
N GLY A 192 -0.45 15.36 -22.75
CA GLY A 192 0.47 16.21 -23.51
C GLY A 192 1.91 16.14 -23.00
N LEU A 193 2.33 14.95 -22.56
CA LEU A 193 3.63 14.73 -21.92
C LEU A 193 4.78 15.07 -22.87
N CYS A 194 5.69 15.95 -22.40
CA CYS A 194 6.91 16.34 -23.10
C CYS A 194 8.13 16.09 -22.22
N ILE A 195 9.25 15.76 -22.85
CA ILE A 195 10.54 15.64 -22.15
C ILE A 195 10.91 17.01 -21.58
N GLY A 196 11.27 17.04 -20.29
CA GLY A 196 11.53 18.25 -19.53
C GLY A 196 10.37 18.70 -18.66
N ASP A 197 9.16 18.14 -18.82
CA ASP A 197 8.00 18.48 -17.99
C ASP A 197 8.21 18.11 -16.55
N THR A 198 7.61 18.89 -15.64
CA THR A 198 7.41 18.51 -14.25
C THR A 198 6.15 17.64 -14.18
N ILE A 199 6.35 16.37 -13.84
CA ILE A 199 5.31 15.35 -13.77
C ILE A 199 5.02 14.96 -12.31
N GLN A 200 3.78 14.57 -12.05
CA GLN A 200 3.40 13.95 -10.78
C GLN A 200 3.45 12.45 -10.89
N VAL A 201 4.11 11.83 -9.92
CA VAL A 201 4.24 10.37 -9.81
C VAL A 201 3.69 9.88 -8.49
N ARG A 202 3.06 8.71 -8.51
CA ARG A 202 2.60 7.97 -7.33
C ARG A 202 2.86 6.49 -7.51
N LYS A 203 2.70 5.72 -6.44
CA LYS A 203 2.67 4.25 -6.53
C LYS A 203 1.24 3.76 -6.48
N ALA A 204 0.78 3.13 -7.55
CA ALA A 204 -0.48 2.41 -7.56
C ALA A 204 -0.39 1.19 -6.65
N GLY A 205 -1.29 1.11 -5.63
CA GLY A 205 -1.29 0.01 -4.67
C GLY A 205 0.00 -0.14 -3.88
N ASP A 206 0.75 0.96 -3.66
CA ASP A 206 2.06 1.04 -2.99
C ASP A 206 3.20 0.26 -3.67
N ILE A 207 2.99 -0.24 -4.88
CA ILE A 207 3.93 -1.12 -5.57
C ILE A 207 4.38 -0.55 -6.91
N ILE A 208 3.45 -0.21 -7.80
CA ILE A 208 3.74 0.13 -9.20
C ILE A 208 3.80 1.64 -9.37
N PRO A 209 4.97 2.22 -9.71
CA PRO A 209 5.06 3.64 -10.01
C PRO A 209 4.28 3.96 -11.31
N GLU A 210 3.47 5.00 -11.25
CA GLU A 210 2.74 5.53 -12.41
C GLU A 210 2.80 7.05 -12.44
N VAL A 211 2.79 7.63 -13.63
CA VAL A 211 2.61 9.07 -13.85
C VAL A 211 1.10 9.36 -13.79
N ILE A 212 0.70 10.40 -13.07
CA ILE A 212 -0.71 10.77 -12.92
C ILE A 212 -1.07 12.11 -13.57
N GLY A 213 -0.08 12.89 -13.94
CA GLY A 213 -0.33 14.18 -14.61
C GLY A 213 0.94 14.98 -14.83
N VAL A 214 0.76 16.12 -15.49
CA VAL A 214 1.77 17.14 -15.69
C VAL A 214 1.40 18.35 -14.85
N VAL A 215 2.36 18.90 -14.12
CA VAL A 215 2.18 20.12 -13.31
C VAL A 215 2.59 21.35 -14.10
N HIS A 216 3.73 21.26 -14.78
CA HIS A 216 4.32 22.38 -15.49
C HIS A 216 5.02 21.91 -16.78
N HIS A 217 4.77 22.64 -17.86
CA HIS A 217 5.49 22.51 -19.12
C HIS A 217 6.54 23.64 -19.19
N PRO A 218 7.84 23.35 -19.25
CA PRO A 218 8.83 24.40 -19.48
C PRO A 218 8.63 25.01 -20.86
N GLU A 219 8.74 26.34 -20.97
CA GLU A 219 8.47 27.07 -22.23
C GLU A 219 9.38 26.63 -23.40
N ILE A 220 10.53 26.03 -23.11
CA ILE A 220 11.55 25.63 -24.08
C ILE A 220 11.26 24.27 -24.76
N GLY A 221 10.32 23.47 -24.21
CA GLY A 221 10.13 22.07 -24.64
C GLY A 221 9.14 21.82 -25.78
N ARG A 222 8.23 22.75 -26.07
CA ARG A 222 7.09 22.50 -26.98
C ARG A 222 7.47 22.29 -28.46
N ALA A 223 8.58 22.87 -28.91
CA ALA A 223 9.02 22.75 -30.31
C ALA A 223 9.67 21.39 -30.63
N SER A 224 10.27 20.72 -29.64
CA SER A 224 11.01 19.47 -29.86
C SER A 224 10.16 18.19 -29.71
N CYS A 225 9.00 18.28 -29.05
CA CYS A 225 8.12 17.11 -28.85
C CYS A 225 7.32 16.69 -30.08
N ARG A 226 7.06 17.62 -31.04
CA ARG A 226 6.33 17.28 -32.26
C ARG A 226 7.16 16.53 -33.31
N GLU A 227 8.48 16.56 -33.20
CA GLU A 227 9.39 15.99 -34.23
C GLU A 227 10.04 14.65 -33.82
N ARG A 228 9.78 14.11 -32.60
CA ARG A 228 10.49 12.92 -32.09
C ARG A 228 9.59 11.81 -31.55
N VAL A 229 8.37 11.70 -32.06
CA VAL A 229 7.54 10.52 -31.79
C VAL A 229 7.32 9.76 -33.08
#